data_3ba65cd8f4aa8324670f8fb687cfaee7
#
_entry.id   3ba65cd8f4aa8324670f8fb687cfaee7
#
_cell.length_a   1.000
_cell.length_b   1.000
_cell.length_c   1.000
_cell.angle_alpha   90.00
_cell.angle_beta   90.00
_cell.angle_gamma   90.00
#
_symmetry.space_group_name_H-M   'P 1'
#
loop_
_entity.id
_entity.type
_entity.pdbx_description
1 polymer ?
#
loop_
_entity_poly.entity_id
_entity_poly.type
_entity_poly.pdbx_seq_one_letter_code
_entity_poly.pdbx_strand_id
1 'polypeptide(L)'
;MFDETARDSCVDGTKFCDLLRSRGIHCGIKVDTGIVDLAGFPGEGTTQGLDGLGKRCAEYYALGCRFAKWRAVLKIDTANGCPSAAAITANAHGLARYGSICQANGLVPIIEPEILIDGDHTIETCADVSERVFAAVQAELLSNHLLMEGLLLKPNMVTPGSDCKTRATPQEIAWMTVRTLSRTMVPALPGVTFLSGGQSEE
;
A
#
# COMPACT_ATOMS: atom_id res chain seq x y z
N MET A 1 -6.51 -12.38 0.69
CA MET A 1 -7.66 -12.83 1.53
C MET A 1 -7.56 -12.23 2.92
N PHE A 2 -8.59 -12.36 3.74
CA PHE A 2 -8.56 -12.03 5.18
C PHE A 2 -8.18 -13.26 6.02
N ASP A 3 -7.90 -13.06 7.31
CA ASP A 3 -7.47 -14.10 8.24
C ASP A 3 -8.47 -15.25 8.31
N GLU A 4 -9.76 -14.94 8.44
CA GLU A 4 -10.84 -15.93 8.50
C GLU A 4 -10.80 -16.83 7.27
N THR A 5 -10.72 -16.25 6.07
CA THR A 5 -10.67 -17.00 4.80
C THR A 5 -9.41 -17.88 4.72
N ALA A 6 -8.26 -17.39 5.20
CA ALA A 6 -7.03 -18.17 5.16
C ALA A 6 -7.07 -19.43 6.05
N ARG A 7 -7.86 -19.36 7.13
CA ARG A 7 -8.05 -20.49 8.08
C ARG A 7 -9.21 -21.39 7.76
N ASP A 8 -10.13 -20.96 6.89
CA ASP A 8 -11.35 -21.67 6.56
C ASP A 8 -11.13 -22.73 5.47
N SER A 9 -12.18 -23.48 5.20
CA SER A 9 -12.17 -24.63 4.29
C SER A 9 -13.41 -24.64 3.40
N CYS A 10 -13.30 -25.28 2.26
CA CYS A 10 -14.42 -25.64 1.40
C CYS A 10 -15.35 -26.64 2.09
N VAL A 11 -16.52 -26.88 1.51
CA VAL A 11 -17.54 -27.83 2.02
C VAL A 11 -16.99 -29.26 2.16
N ASP A 12 -16.03 -29.64 1.30
CA ASP A 12 -15.35 -30.93 1.33
C ASP A 12 -14.19 -31.02 2.35
N GLY A 13 -13.96 -29.97 3.13
CA GLY A 13 -12.88 -29.87 4.11
C GLY A 13 -11.53 -29.43 3.54
N THR A 14 -11.40 -29.22 2.22
CA THR A 14 -10.17 -28.72 1.61
C THR A 14 -9.91 -27.27 2.05
N LYS A 15 -8.72 -26.96 2.54
CA LYS A 15 -8.34 -25.58 2.90
C LYS A 15 -8.34 -24.68 1.67
N PHE A 16 -8.82 -23.44 1.79
CA PHE A 16 -8.83 -22.50 0.66
C PHE A 16 -7.42 -22.25 0.09
N CYS A 17 -6.41 -22.12 0.95
CA CYS A 17 -5.04 -21.97 0.49
C CYS A 17 -4.53 -23.17 -0.29
N ASP A 18 -4.92 -24.40 0.10
CA ASP A 18 -4.53 -25.63 -0.60
C ASP A 18 -5.25 -25.75 -1.94
N LEU A 19 -6.54 -25.43 -1.99
CA LEU A 19 -7.30 -25.39 -3.23
C LEU A 19 -6.69 -24.41 -4.25
N LEU A 20 -6.37 -23.20 -3.83
CA LEU A 20 -5.76 -22.20 -4.71
C LEU A 20 -4.38 -22.65 -5.20
N ARG A 21 -3.56 -23.17 -4.28
CA ARG A 21 -2.23 -23.68 -4.62
C ARG A 21 -2.28 -24.84 -5.62
N SER A 22 -3.25 -25.75 -5.48
CA SER A 22 -3.46 -26.87 -6.44
C SER A 22 -3.80 -26.39 -7.84
N ARG A 23 -4.31 -25.14 -7.97
CA ARG A 23 -4.61 -24.47 -9.24
C ARG A 23 -3.48 -23.57 -9.73
N GLY A 24 -2.30 -23.59 -9.09
CA GLY A 24 -1.18 -22.74 -9.44
C GLY A 24 -1.35 -21.26 -9.02
N ILE A 25 -2.28 -20.96 -8.09
CA ILE A 25 -2.57 -19.61 -7.62
C ILE A 25 -1.87 -19.37 -6.28
N HIS A 26 -1.02 -18.35 -6.22
CA HIS A 26 -0.41 -17.92 -4.96
C HIS A 26 -1.41 -17.20 -4.06
N CYS A 27 -1.43 -17.55 -2.78
CA CYS A 27 -2.28 -16.92 -1.78
C CYS A 27 -1.59 -15.71 -1.16
N GLY A 28 -2.35 -14.63 -0.97
CA GLY A 28 -1.92 -13.45 -0.24
C GLY A 28 -2.87 -13.09 0.88
N ILE A 29 -2.35 -12.41 1.89
CA ILE A 29 -3.05 -12.09 3.14
C ILE A 29 -2.99 -10.60 3.46
N LYS A 30 -4.13 -10.00 3.84
CA LYS A 30 -4.17 -8.67 4.44
C LYS A 30 -3.79 -8.79 5.91
N VAL A 31 -2.72 -8.11 6.33
CA VAL A 31 -2.16 -8.25 7.69
C VAL A 31 -2.31 -7.00 8.56
N ASP A 32 -2.65 -5.85 7.99
CA ASP A 32 -3.01 -4.66 8.78
C ASP A 32 -4.32 -4.88 9.53
N THR A 33 -4.49 -4.22 10.65
CA THR A 33 -5.69 -4.30 11.49
C THR A 33 -6.58 -3.05 11.41
N GLY A 34 -6.35 -2.22 10.39
CA GLY A 34 -7.13 -1.03 10.10
C GLY A 34 -6.41 0.27 10.43
N ILE A 35 -7.08 1.36 10.14
CA ILE A 35 -6.58 2.74 10.30
C ILE A 35 -7.17 3.29 11.59
N VAL A 36 -6.37 4.06 12.32
CA VAL A 36 -6.77 4.82 13.49
C VAL A 36 -6.33 6.26 13.34
N ASP A 37 -7.00 7.16 14.05
CA ASP A 37 -6.65 8.57 14.07
C ASP A 37 -5.23 8.78 14.57
N LEU A 38 -4.49 9.65 13.89
CA LEU A 38 -3.18 10.09 14.35
C LEU A 38 -3.38 11.20 15.39
N ALA A 39 -3.11 10.88 16.65
CA ALA A 39 -3.34 11.80 17.76
C ALA A 39 -2.60 13.13 17.57
N GLY A 40 -3.31 14.23 17.70
CA GLY A 40 -2.80 15.59 17.49
C GLY A 40 -2.86 16.07 16.03
N PHE A 41 -3.33 15.26 15.08
CA PHE A 41 -3.43 15.59 13.66
C PHE A 41 -4.86 15.31 13.14
N PRO A 42 -5.81 16.23 13.33
CA PRO A 42 -7.22 15.99 13.00
C PRO A 42 -7.44 15.60 11.54
N GLY A 43 -8.15 14.50 11.35
CA GLY A 43 -8.47 13.96 10.03
C GLY A 43 -7.33 13.25 9.31
N GLU A 44 -6.21 13.01 9.98
CA GLU A 44 -5.12 12.16 9.50
C GLU A 44 -5.06 10.86 10.30
N GLY A 45 -4.63 9.78 9.67
CA GLY A 45 -4.59 8.46 10.28
C GLY A 45 -3.24 7.77 10.13
N THR A 46 -3.09 6.70 10.90
CA THR A 46 -2.00 5.74 10.76
C THR A 46 -2.56 4.32 10.82
N THR A 47 -1.85 3.38 10.24
CA THR A 47 -2.31 1.99 10.14
C THR A 47 -1.73 1.16 11.28
N GLN A 48 -2.56 0.32 11.90
CA GLN A 48 -2.20 -0.57 12.99
C GLN A 48 -1.98 -2.02 12.52
N GLY A 49 -1.36 -2.82 13.39
CA GLY A 49 -1.18 -4.26 13.19
C GLY A 49 0.26 -4.74 13.28
N LEU A 50 1.21 -3.91 13.72
CA LEU A 50 2.61 -4.30 13.86
C LEU A 50 2.83 -5.22 15.07
N ASP A 51 2.01 -5.09 16.13
CA ASP A 51 2.13 -5.91 17.33
C ASP A 51 1.84 -7.39 17.02
N GLY A 52 2.79 -8.26 17.37
CA GLY A 52 2.71 -9.68 17.08
C GLY A 52 2.72 -10.06 15.59
N LEU A 53 3.03 -9.14 14.69
CA LEU A 53 2.96 -9.36 13.23
C LEU A 53 3.90 -10.50 12.81
N GLY A 54 5.10 -10.61 13.35
CA GLY A 54 6.03 -11.68 12.99
C GLY A 54 5.44 -13.07 13.23
N LYS A 55 4.79 -13.28 14.39
CA LYS A 55 4.10 -14.53 14.70
C LYS A 55 2.98 -14.81 13.69
N ARG A 56 2.14 -13.82 13.42
CA ARG A 56 1.06 -13.95 12.43
C ARG A 56 1.59 -14.25 11.02
N CYS A 57 2.68 -13.61 10.58
CA CYS A 57 3.30 -13.87 9.29
C CYS A 57 3.82 -15.32 9.18
N ALA A 58 4.46 -15.84 10.22
CA ALA A 58 4.90 -17.23 10.25
C ALA A 58 3.72 -18.21 10.15
N GLU A 59 2.62 -17.95 10.85
CA GLU A 59 1.39 -18.74 10.76
C GLU A 59 0.80 -18.69 9.33
N TYR A 60 0.70 -17.51 8.71
CA TYR A 60 0.18 -17.36 7.35
C TYR A 60 1.07 -18.05 6.31
N TYR A 61 2.38 -17.99 6.47
CA TYR A 61 3.30 -18.73 5.63
C TYR A 61 3.06 -20.24 5.72
N ALA A 62 2.88 -20.76 6.94
CA ALA A 62 2.56 -22.17 7.19
C ALA A 62 1.20 -22.59 6.58
N LEU A 63 0.21 -21.68 6.56
CA LEU A 63 -1.08 -21.88 5.89
C LEU A 63 -0.99 -21.85 4.35
N GLY A 64 0.16 -21.50 3.78
CA GLY A 64 0.36 -21.46 2.32
C GLY A 64 0.34 -20.09 1.67
N CYS A 65 0.21 -19.01 2.46
CA CYS A 65 0.37 -17.65 1.94
C CYS A 65 1.81 -17.40 1.51
N ARG A 66 2.00 -16.60 0.46
CA ARG A 66 3.33 -16.26 -0.09
C ARG A 66 3.57 -14.74 -0.20
N PHE A 67 2.53 -13.93 -0.09
CA PHE A 67 2.63 -12.49 -0.05
C PHE A 67 1.66 -11.91 0.97
N ALA A 68 1.95 -10.70 1.42
CA ALA A 68 1.11 -9.96 2.36
C ALA A 68 0.80 -8.57 1.79
N LYS A 69 -0.28 -7.95 2.28
CA LYS A 69 -0.67 -6.60 1.91
C LYS A 69 -0.95 -5.78 3.18
N TRP A 70 -0.48 -4.53 3.15
CA TRP A 70 -0.71 -3.53 4.19
C TRP A 70 -0.97 -2.18 3.52
N ARG A 71 -2.09 -1.55 3.87
CA ARG A 71 -2.52 -0.27 3.32
C ARG A 71 -2.24 0.85 4.33
N ALA A 72 -1.51 1.88 3.91
CA ALA A 72 -1.46 3.17 4.55
C ALA A 72 -2.31 4.15 3.74
N VAL A 73 -3.05 5.04 4.41
CA VAL A 73 -3.97 5.98 3.77
C VAL A 73 -3.61 7.40 4.17
N LEU A 74 -3.44 8.25 3.16
CA LEU A 74 -3.21 9.68 3.32
C LEU A 74 -4.24 10.45 2.49
N LYS A 75 -4.62 11.63 2.94
CA LYS A 75 -5.52 12.52 2.18
C LYS A 75 -4.83 13.82 1.81
N ILE A 76 -5.27 14.42 0.72
CA ILE A 76 -4.89 15.77 0.34
C ILE A 76 -5.95 16.74 0.86
N ASP A 77 -5.53 17.68 1.69
CA ASP A 77 -6.33 18.80 2.17
C ASP A 77 -5.38 19.99 2.36
N THR A 78 -5.21 20.74 1.28
CA THR A 78 -4.23 21.82 1.24
C THR A 78 -4.57 22.96 2.21
N ALA A 79 -5.85 23.17 2.50
CA ALA A 79 -6.31 24.19 3.44
C ALA A 79 -5.87 23.89 4.88
N ASN A 80 -5.79 22.59 5.22
CA ASN A 80 -5.37 22.12 6.54
C ASN A 80 -3.94 21.54 6.55
N GLY A 81 -3.19 21.69 5.46
CA GLY A 81 -1.80 21.23 5.36
C GLY A 81 -1.63 19.71 5.35
N CYS A 82 -2.68 18.96 4.91
CA CYS A 82 -2.62 17.50 4.81
C CYS A 82 -2.13 17.04 3.43
N PRO A 83 -1.35 15.95 3.38
CA PRO A 83 -0.82 15.20 4.51
C PRO A 83 0.31 15.94 5.22
N SER A 84 0.27 15.94 6.54
CA SER A 84 1.33 16.52 7.38
C SER A 84 2.61 15.69 7.29
N ALA A 85 3.76 16.30 7.62
CA ALA A 85 5.03 15.58 7.71
C ALA A 85 4.97 14.42 8.72
N ALA A 86 4.22 14.59 9.82
CA ALA A 86 4.04 13.56 10.82
C ALA A 86 3.26 12.36 10.28
N ALA A 87 2.16 12.58 9.56
CA ALA A 87 1.38 11.52 8.95
C ALA A 87 2.19 10.77 7.87
N ILE A 88 2.94 11.50 7.04
CA ILE A 88 3.83 10.88 6.04
C ILE A 88 4.87 9.99 6.72
N THR A 89 5.56 10.51 7.74
CA THR A 89 6.61 9.76 8.45
C THR A 89 6.03 8.53 9.16
N ALA A 90 4.93 8.67 9.90
CA ALA A 90 4.31 7.57 10.63
C ALA A 90 3.88 6.43 9.71
N ASN A 91 3.27 6.75 8.57
CA ASN A 91 2.81 5.75 7.61
C ASN A 91 3.97 5.13 6.82
N ALA A 92 4.96 5.91 6.40
CA ALA A 92 6.15 5.39 5.72
C ALA A 92 6.94 4.43 6.62
N HIS A 93 7.16 4.80 7.89
CA HIS A 93 7.82 3.94 8.88
C HIS A 93 7.02 2.66 9.15
N GLY A 94 5.70 2.77 9.29
CA GLY A 94 4.82 1.62 9.46
C GLY A 94 4.90 0.63 8.30
N LEU A 95 4.88 1.13 7.05
CA LEU A 95 5.03 0.32 5.84
C LEU A 95 6.38 -0.39 5.78
N ALA A 96 7.46 0.30 6.12
CA ALA A 96 8.80 -0.30 6.11
C ALA A 96 8.96 -1.38 7.19
N ARG A 97 8.51 -1.13 8.41
CA ARG A 97 8.52 -2.14 9.49
C ARG A 97 7.68 -3.37 9.14
N TYR A 98 6.48 -3.16 8.61
CA TYR A 98 5.66 -4.26 8.11
C TYR A 98 6.40 -5.07 7.04
N GLY A 99 6.99 -4.39 6.07
CA GLY A 99 7.70 -5.03 4.96
C GLY A 99 8.87 -5.90 5.43
N SER A 100 9.73 -5.40 6.32
CA SER A 100 10.86 -6.15 6.87
C SER A 100 10.41 -7.37 7.68
N ILE A 101 9.33 -7.25 8.47
CA ILE A 101 8.75 -8.38 9.20
C ILE A 101 8.22 -9.46 8.23
N CYS A 102 7.57 -9.06 7.15
CA CYS A 102 7.11 -10.00 6.12
C CYS A 102 8.26 -10.76 5.46
N GLN A 103 9.30 -10.05 5.01
CA GLN A 103 10.47 -10.68 4.39
C GLN A 103 11.19 -11.63 5.35
N ALA A 104 11.34 -11.27 6.62
CA ALA A 104 11.91 -12.14 7.66
C ALA A 104 11.11 -13.44 7.86
N ASN A 105 9.83 -13.48 7.47
CA ASN A 105 8.96 -14.65 7.56
C ASN A 105 8.62 -15.28 6.19
N GLY A 106 9.38 -14.95 5.13
CA GLY A 106 9.23 -15.55 3.81
C GLY A 106 8.05 -15.08 2.97
N LEU A 107 7.41 -13.97 3.37
CA LEU A 107 6.31 -13.36 2.62
C LEU A 107 6.82 -12.16 1.82
N VAL A 108 6.38 -12.05 0.56
CA VAL A 108 6.60 -10.86 -0.27
C VAL A 108 5.65 -9.75 0.20
N PRO A 109 6.14 -8.60 0.70
CA PRO A 109 5.26 -7.51 1.11
C PRO A 109 4.78 -6.70 -0.10
N ILE A 110 3.49 -6.42 -0.16
CA ILE A 110 2.91 -5.38 -1.02
C ILE A 110 2.80 -4.10 -0.19
N ILE A 111 3.59 -3.11 -0.54
CA ILE A 111 3.67 -1.80 0.09
C ILE A 111 2.61 -0.89 -0.56
N GLU A 112 1.57 -0.50 0.19
CA GLU A 112 0.44 0.27 -0.36
C GLU A 112 0.32 1.65 0.33
N PRO A 113 1.13 2.64 -0.09
CA PRO A 113 0.96 4.03 0.33
C PRO A 113 -0.10 4.69 -0.56
N GLU A 114 -1.36 4.67 -0.14
CA GLU A 114 -2.46 5.22 -0.93
C GLU A 114 -2.75 6.67 -0.54
N ILE A 115 -2.72 7.55 -1.52
CA ILE A 115 -3.25 8.90 -1.41
C ILE A 115 -4.66 8.88 -1.98
N LEU A 116 -5.63 9.28 -1.15
CA LEU A 116 -7.04 9.26 -1.53
C LEU A 116 -7.35 10.25 -2.65
N ILE A 117 -8.28 9.86 -3.50
CA ILE A 117 -8.79 10.70 -4.60
C ILE A 117 -9.75 11.81 -4.10
N ASP A 118 -10.27 11.68 -2.86
CA ASP A 118 -11.24 12.61 -2.30
C ASP A 118 -10.68 14.04 -2.25
N GLY A 119 -11.52 15.02 -2.60
CA GLY A 119 -11.17 16.43 -2.58
C GLY A 119 -11.12 17.09 -3.96
N ASP A 120 -10.73 18.36 -3.98
CA ASP A 120 -10.74 19.23 -5.16
C ASP A 120 -9.33 19.55 -5.70
N HIS A 121 -8.32 18.85 -5.23
CA HIS A 121 -6.93 19.07 -5.61
C HIS A 121 -6.68 18.80 -7.10
N THR A 122 -5.73 19.55 -7.67
CA THR A 122 -5.31 19.37 -9.07
C THR A 122 -4.39 18.17 -9.22
N ILE A 123 -4.18 17.72 -10.47
CA ILE A 123 -3.24 16.61 -10.75
C ILE A 123 -1.79 16.97 -10.36
N GLU A 124 -1.40 18.25 -10.47
CA GLU A 124 -0.08 18.73 -10.06
C GLU A 124 0.08 18.61 -8.53
N THR A 125 -0.95 19.01 -7.78
CA THR A 125 -0.96 18.85 -6.31
C THR A 125 -0.87 17.38 -5.91
N CYS A 126 -1.61 16.50 -6.60
CA CYS A 126 -1.51 15.07 -6.37
C CYS A 126 -0.10 14.54 -6.66
N ALA A 127 0.53 15.01 -7.76
CA ALA A 127 1.90 14.62 -8.10
C ALA A 127 2.90 15.05 -7.02
N ASP A 128 2.85 16.31 -6.57
CA ASP A 128 3.75 16.84 -5.56
C ASP A 128 3.62 16.11 -4.22
N VAL A 129 2.39 15.81 -3.81
CA VAL A 129 2.12 15.02 -2.59
C VAL A 129 2.62 13.59 -2.76
N SER A 130 2.34 12.96 -3.90
CA SER A 130 2.80 11.60 -4.19
C SER A 130 4.32 11.49 -4.22
N GLU A 131 5.02 12.46 -4.81
CA GLU A 131 6.49 12.49 -4.81
C GLU A 131 7.04 12.56 -3.37
N ARG A 132 6.45 13.40 -2.50
CA ARG A 132 6.87 13.49 -1.07
C ARG A 132 6.61 12.18 -0.32
N VAL A 133 5.43 11.60 -0.49
CA VAL A 133 5.03 10.36 0.21
C VAL A 133 5.89 9.20 -0.26
N PHE A 134 6.03 8.99 -1.57
CA PHE A 134 6.79 7.86 -2.11
C PHE A 134 8.28 7.97 -1.81
N ALA A 135 8.85 9.18 -1.84
CA ALA A 135 10.23 9.40 -1.45
C ALA A 135 10.46 9.04 0.04
N ALA A 136 9.54 9.45 0.93
CA ALA A 136 9.62 9.08 2.34
C ALA A 136 9.49 7.56 2.55
N VAL A 137 8.56 6.91 1.84
CA VAL A 137 8.42 5.44 1.87
C VAL A 137 9.69 4.76 1.38
N GLN A 138 10.26 5.20 0.24
CA GLN A 138 11.51 4.63 -0.30
C GLN A 138 12.67 4.75 0.69
N ALA A 139 12.81 5.92 1.34
CA ALA A 139 13.86 6.13 2.33
C ALA A 139 13.70 5.20 3.55
N GLU A 140 12.47 5.02 4.04
CA GLU A 140 12.18 4.12 5.15
C GLU A 140 12.39 2.64 4.76
N LEU A 141 12.02 2.22 3.55
CA LEU A 141 12.27 0.86 3.07
C LEU A 141 13.77 0.54 3.09
N LEU A 142 14.61 1.45 2.59
CA LEU A 142 16.07 1.29 2.60
C LEU A 142 16.64 1.30 4.02
N SER A 143 16.17 2.20 4.88
CA SER A 143 16.60 2.32 6.28
C SER A 143 16.25 1.09 7.11
N ASN A 144 15.17 0.40 6.76
CA ASN A 144 14.75 -0.86 7.39
C ASN A 144 15.33 -2.11 6.69
N HIS A 145 16.32 -1.94 5.82
CA HIS A 145 17.06 -3.02 5.12
C HIS A 145 16.18 -3.99 4.33
N LEU A 146 15.09 -3.50 3.72
CA LEU A 146 14.29 -4.35 2.84
C LEU A 146 15.07 -4.73 1.57
N LEU A 147 14.94 -5.98 1.19
CA LEU A 147 15.34 -6.45 -0.14
C LEU A 147 14.37 -5.88 -1.16
N MET A 148 14.82 -4.93 -1.97
CA MET A 148 13.94 -4.21 -2.90
C MET A 148 13.38 -5.11 -4.00
N GLU A 149 14.14 -6.09 -4.45
CA GLU A 149 13.74 -7.10 -5.44
C GLU A 149 12.70 -8.08 -4.88
N GLY A 150 12.49 -8.11 -3.56
CA GLY A 150 11.59 -8.99 -2.86
C GLY A 150 10.29 -8.33 -2.39
N LEU A 151 9.88 -7.20 -2.97
CA LEU A 151 8.63 -6.51 -2.62
C LEU A 151 7.88 -6.01 -3.86
N LEU A 152 6.62 -5.63 -3.69
CA LEU A 152 5.80 -4.95 -4.71
C LEU A 152 5.30 -3.63 -4.15
N LEU A 153 5.19 -2.63 -5.02
CA LEU A 153 4.54 -1.36 -4.69
C LEU A 153 3.09 -1.39 -5.20
N LYS A 154 2.15 -0.91 -4.38
CA LYS A 154 0.76 -0.70 -4.80
C LYS A 154 0.35 0.75 -4.52
N PRO A 155 0.73 1.70 -5.39
CA PRO A 155 0.42 3.10 -5.23
C PRO A 155 -0.93 3.45 -5.86
N ASN A 156 -1.46 4.64 -5.52
CA ASN A 156 -2.44 5.31 -6.36
C ASN A 156 -1.82 5.74 -7.69
N MET A 157 -2.64 5.93 -8.71
CA MET A 157 -2.27 6.73 -9.87
C MET A 157 -2.34 8.22 -9.52
N VAL A 158 -1.56 9.05 -10.18
CA VAL A 158 -1.59 10.50 -9.99
C VAL A 158 -2.76 11.08 -10.77
N THR A 159 -3.81 11.49 -10.04
CA THR A 159 -5.07 11.99 -10.61
C THR A 159 -5.49 13.31 -9.97
N PRO A 160 -6.31 14.14 -10.64
CA PRO A 160 -7.03 15.18 -9.94
C PRO A 160 -8.00 14.57 -8.92
N GLY A 161 -8.37 15.33 -7.90
CA GLY A 161 -9.37 14.92 -6.92
C GLY A 161 -10.76 14.71 -7.53
N SER A 162 -11.60 13.93 -6.84
CA SER A 162 -12.95 13.61 -7.32
C SER A 162 -13.83 14.84 -7.54
N ASP A 163 -13.62 15.89 -6.74
CA ASP A 163 -14.37 17.15 -6.78
C ASP A 163 -13.66 18.23 -7.61
N CYS A 164 -12.48 17.93 -8.19
CA CYS A 164 -11.75 18.85 -9.04
C CYS A 164 -12.53 19.15 -10.32
N LYS A 165 -12.69 20.45 -10.62
CA LYS A 165 -13.40 20.90 -11.83
C LYS A 165 -12.65 20.59 -13.11
N THR A 166 -11.33 20.58 -13.07
CA THR A 166 -10.46 20.26 -14.19
C THR A 166 -10.20 18.76 -14.21
N ARG A 167 -10.64 18.09 -15.27
CA ARG A 167 -10.38 16.67 -15.47
C ARG A 167 -9.09 16.49 -16.25
N ALA A 168 -8.36 15.42 -15.96
CA ALA A 168 -7.17 15.03 -16.70
C ALA A 168 -7.51 13.91 -17.70
N THR A 169 -6.81 13.88 -18.81
CA THR A 169 -6.89 12.78 -19.76
C THR A 169 -6.14 11.54 -19.25
N PRO A 170 -6.49 10.33 -19.73
CA PRO A 170 -5.72 9.12 -19.38
C PRO A 170 -4.23 9.24 -19.66
N GLN A 171 -3.84 9.96 -20.72
CA GLN A 171 -2.44 10.18 -21.09
C GLN A 171 -1.72 11.08 -20.08
N GLU A 172 -2.36 12.14 -19.60
CA GLU A 172 -1.82 13.01 -18.55
C GLU A 172 -1.65 12.25 -17.23
N ILE A 173 -2.65 11.46 -16.83
CA ILE A 173 -2.59 10.60 -15.63
C ILE A 173 -1.44 9.61 -15.74
N ALA A 174 -1.32 8.92 -16.87
CA ALA A 174 -0.24 7.96 -17.11
C ALA A 174 1.13 8.63 -17.04
N TRP A 175 1.30 9.76 -17.73
CA TRP A 175 2.56 10.49 -17.76
C TRP A 175 2.96 11.00 -16.37
N MET A 176 2.04 11.63 -15.63
CA MET A 176 2.29 12.13 -14.29
C MET A 176 2.63 10.99 -13.32
N THR A 177 1.92 9.86 -13.42
CA THR A 177 2.16 8.69 -12.59
C THR A 177 3.55 8.10 -12.82
N VAL A 178 3.93 7.87 -14.09
CA VAL A 178 5.26 7.36 -14.45
C VAL A 178 6.35 8.33 -14.03
N ARG A 179 6.16 9.63 -14.25
CA ARG A 179 7.13 10.65 -13.80
C ARG A 179 7.36 10.61 -12.30
N THR A 180 6.28 10.57 -11.51
CA THR A 180 6.33 10.53 -10.05
C THR A 180 7.07 9.27 -9.56
N LEU A 181 6.73 8.11 -10.09
CA LEU A 181 7.40 6.85 -9.74
C LEU A 181 8.88 6.84 -10.13
N SER A 182 9.22 7.33 -11.32
CA SER A 182 10.59 7.39 -11.81
C SER A 182 11.49 8.32 -10.99
N ARG A 183 10.91 9.33 -10.33
CA ARG A 183 11.63 10.25 -9.46
C ARG A 183 11.85 9.73 -8.04
N THR A 184 11.04 8.79 -7.60
CA THR A 184 10.93 8.42 -6.18
C THR A 184 11.31 6.98 -5.88
N MET A 185 11.09 6.07 -6.82
CA MET A 185 11.31 4.64 -6.60
C MET A 185 12.59 4.15 -7.28
N VAL A 186 13.27 3.20 -6.62
CA VAL A 186 14.50 2.63 -7.18
C VAL A 186 14.20 1.63 -8.31
N PRO A 187 15.08 1.51 -9.32
CA PRO A 187 14.91 0.56 -10.41
C PRO A 187 14.91 -0.93 -9.99
N ALA A 188 15.42 -1.24 -8.79
CA ALA A 188 15.43 -2.59 -8.23
C ALA A 188 14.03 -3.10 -7.85
N LEU A 189 13.02 -2.22 -7.76
CA LEU A 189 11.65 -2.59 -7.51
C LEU A 189 11.09 -3.42 -8.68
N PRO A 190 10.70 -4.70 -8.47
CA PRO A 190 10.38 -5.60 -9.58
C PRO A 190 9.00 -5.38 -10.20
N GLY A 191 8.10 -4.68 -9.49
CA GLY A 191 6.75 -4.48 -10.02
C GLY A 191 5.92 -3.46 -9.25
N VAL A 192 4.99 -2.86 -10.00
CA VAL A 192 3.98 -1.92 -9.49
C VAL A 192 2.60 -2.46 -9.84
N THR A 193 1.73 -2.52 -8.85
CA THR A 193 0.34 -2.95 -8.99
C THR A 193 -0.58 -1.80 -8.58
N PHE A 194 -1.29 -1.22 -9.54
CA PHE A 194 -2.17 -0.09 -9.25
C PHE A 194 -3.50 -0.51 -8.61
N LEU A 195 -4.06 0.37 -7.81
CA LEU A 195 -5.47 0.35 -7.45
C LEU A 195 -6.27 1.19 -8.46
N SER A 196 -7.60 1.02 -8.51
CA SER A 196 -8.45 1.74 -9.48
C SER A 196 -8.47 3.27 -9.24
N GLY A 197 -8.38 3.72 -7.98
CA GLY A 197 -8.42 5.15 -7.63
C GLY A 197 -9.70 5.86 -8.08
N GLY A 198 -10.82 5.14 -8.11
CA GLY A 198 -12.12 5.70 -8.53
C GLY A 198 -12.27 5.92 -10.03
N GLN A 199 -11.34 5.46 -10.86
CA GLN A 199 -11.49 5.52 -12.33
C GLN A 199 -12.47 4.45 -12.81
N SER A 200 -13.16 4.73 -13.93
CA SER A 200 -14.05 3.79 -14.61
C SER A 200 -13.27 2.62 -15.23
N GLU A 201 -13.99 1.58 -15.60
CA GLU A 201 -13.45 0.42 -16.30
C GLU A 201 -13.27 0.64 -17.81
N GLU A 202 -13.75 1.80 -18.33
CA GLU A 202 -13.70 2.18 -19.74
C GLU A 202 -12.52 3.12 -20.05
#